data_bcfd24b9444579ddfedc191a07f468f8
#
_entry.id   bcfd24b9444579ddfedc191a07f468f8
#
_cell.length_a   1.000
_cell.length_b   1.000
_cell.length_c   1.000
_cell.angle_alpha   90.00
_cell.angle_beta   90.00
_cell.angle_gamma   90.00
#
_symmetry.space_group_name_H-M   'P 1'
#
loop_
_entity.id
_entity.type
_entity.pdbx_description
1 polymer ?
#
loop_
_entity_poly.entity_id
_entity_poly.type
_entity_poly.pdbx_seq_one_letter_code
_entity_poly.pdbx_strand_id
1 'polypeptide(L)'
;MDYVNDIDGPESCNTYNMLKLTEFLNRAKPNGMYGDFYERALFNHILSAQHPEHGGYVYFTSARPRHYRNYSVPNMAMWCCVGTGMEDHSKYNQFVWTHKGNDQLFVNLFIASELNWRDRKIVVRQETAFPYAESSKITIAKGKGLFTLKIRKPQWCDNFKVSGVGFDVKGYEEDGYYCITRKWKKGESLNISFPMHGTVKQMPNVPQYVAIMYGPIVLGMKTGTEDLRALLADDSRFGQYAGGRKLPLDKAPILLPKNINDIAADLRPIEGKPLHFKLATKMKNGIDGELQPFFEIHDSRYMMYWLALDEQHYAAYAKELAEQEKAKEELDARTLDKVMPGEQQPETDHAMETDESQRGNTEGVFFRDARNGHYFSYLMKTGSADNLALRLKFWGQDEWRSSEFDIYIDDTLMCSVNNTHKWRTTQFKYEEYAIPAALVKGKNEVRVKFVAHKGKQVGQIYEVRLIRQ
;
A
#
# COMPACT_ATOMS: atom_id res chain seq x y z
N MET A 1 4.78 -10.12 -1.65
CA MET A 1 3.46 -9.71 -1.11
C MET A 1 2.55 -9.45 -2.29
N ASP A 2 1.43 -10.12 -2.35
CA ASP A 2 0.50 -10.01 -3.47
C ASP A 2 -0.59 -8.98 -3.14
N TYR A 3 -0.24 -7.71 -3.26
CA TYR A 3 -1.14 -6.59 -2.93
C TYR A 3 -2.46 -6.58 -3.71
N VAL A 4 -2.53 -7.30 -4.83
CA VAL A 4 -3.75 -7.35 -5.66
C VAL A 4 -4.74 -8.37 -5.11
N ASN A 5 -4.26 -9.45 -4.50
CA ASN A 5 -5.10 -10.52 -3.96
C ASN A 5 -5.49 -10.29 -2.49
N ASP A 6 -4.77 -9.44 -1.77
CA ASP A 6 -5.05 -9.13 -0.37
C ASP A 6 -5.84 -7.82 -0.18
N ILE A 7 -6.50 -7.71 0.96
CA ILE A 7 -7.21 -6.47 1.36
C ILE A 7 -6.29 -5.48 2.03
N ASP A 8 -5.14 -5.95 2.50
CA ASP A 8 -4.08 -5.11 3.05
C ASP A 8 -3.45 -4.30 1.92
N GLY A 9 -2.82 -3.23 2.29
CA GLY A 9 -2.10 -2.37 1.37
C GLY A 9 -1.01 -1.61 2.11
N PRO A 10 -0.45 -0.58 1.50
CA PRO A 10 0.47 0.30 2.19
C PRO A 10 -0.15 0.87 3.46
N GLU A 11 0.59 0.76 4.57
CA GLU A 11 0.24 1.36 5.85
C GLU A 11 0.58 2.86 5.82
N SER A 12 -0.35 3.72 6.28
CA SER A 12 -0.15 5.17 6.24
C SER A 12 1.01 5.62 7.14
N CYS A 13 1.23 4.99 8.31
CA CYS A 13 2.38 5.25 9.18
C CYS A 13 3.71 5.04 8.46
N ASN A 14 3.82 4.00 7.65
CA ASN A 14 5.05 3.73 6.89
C ASN A 14 5.35 4.88 5.93
N THR A 15 4.35 5.33 5.17
CA THR A 15 4.51 6.46 4.26
C THR A 15 4.85 7.75 5.01
N TYR A 16 4.18 8.03 6.14
CA TYR A 16 4.53 9.16 7.01
C TYR A 16 6.01 9.14 7.42
N ASN A 17 6.52 7.99 7.89
CA ASN A 17 7.93 7.85 8.26
C ASN A 17 8.87 8.00 7.06
N MET A 18 8.47 7.54 5.87
CA MET A 18 9.25 7.75 4.65
C MET A 18 9.29 9.22 4.22
N LEU A 19 8.25 10.02 4.47
CA LEU A 19 8.31 11.48 4.27
C LEU A 19 9.32 12.13 5.22
N LYS A 20 9.36 11.73 6.49
CA LYS A 20 10.37 12.21 7.45
C LYS A 20 11.78 11.87 6.99
N LEU A 21 12.02 10.62 6.61
CA LEU A 21 13.33 10.17 6.11
C LEU A 21 13.73 10.97 4.86
N THR A 22 12.81 11.16 3.92
CA THR A 22 13.05 11.91 2.68
C THR A 22 13.46 13.36 2.97
N GLU A 23 12.81 14.00 3.92
CA GLU A 23 13.15 15.35 4.37
C GLU A 23 14.57 15.39 4.97
N PHE A 24 14.93 14.43 5.84
CA PHE A 24 16.28 14.35 6.41
C PHE A 24 17.34 14.14 5.34
N LEU A 25 17.09 13.26 4.36
CA LEU A 25 18.01 13.02 3.25
C LEU A 25 18.19 14.29 2.40
N ASN A 26 17.10 15.00 2.10
CA ASN A 26 17.17 16.27 1.37
C ASN A 26 17.95 17.33 2.15
N ARG A 27 17.78 17.42 3.47
CA ARG A 27 18.55 18.36 4.31
C ARG A 27 20.05 18.03 4.29
N ALA A 28 20.42 16.75 4.27
CA ALA A 28 21.81 16.32 4.20
C ALA A 28 22.43 16.62 2.82
N LYS A 29 21.73 16.31 1.75
CA LYS A 29 22.13 16.55 0.36
C LYS A 29 20.92 16.89 -0.49
N PRO A 30 20.60 18.17 -0.71
CA PRO A 30 19.47 18.60 -1.50
C PRO A 30 19.48 18.01 -2.91
N ASN A 31 18.35 17.36 -3.30
CA ASN A 31 18.14 16.85 -4.65
C ASN A 31 16.63 16.82 -4.96
N GLY A 32 16.26 17.26 -6.17
CA GLY A 32 14.86 17.34 -6.60
C GLY A 32 14.11 16.00 -6.55
N MET A 33 14.80 14.87 -6.69
CA MET A 33 14.20 13.53 -6.58
C MET A 33 13.51 13.27 -5.24
N TYR A 34 14.00 13.86 -4.15
CA TYR A 34 13.35 13.76 -2.85
C TYR A 34 12.02 14.52 -2.82
N GLY A 35 11.97 15.70 -3.49
CA GLY A 35 10.74 16.44 -3.68
C GLY A 35 9.71 15.69 -4.53
N ASP A 36 10.14 14.99 -5.57
CA ASP A 36 9.27 14.17 -6.42
C ASP A 36 8.66 12.99 -5.65
N PHE A 37 9.47 12.30 -4.83
CA PHE A 37 8.95 11.24 -3.96
C PHE A 37 7.97 11.80 -2.93
N TYR A 38 8.35 12.88 -2.24
CA TYR A 38 7.53 13.50 -1.20
C TYR A 38 6.18 13.96 -1.76
N GLU A 39 6.16 14.67 -2.88
CA GLU A 39 4.95 15.15 -3.56
C GLU A 39 4.02 14.01 -3.92
N ARG A 40 4.55 12.96 -4.56
CA ARG A 40 3.75 11.80 -4.96
C ARG A 40 3.16 11.07 -3.75
N ALA A 41 3.94 10.85 -2.71
CA ALA A 41 3.47 10.19 -1.49
C ALA A 41 2.46 11.04 -0.72
N LEU A 42 2.70 12.35 -0.63
CA LEU A 42 1.83 13.30 0.04
C LEU A 42 0.43 13.35 -0.59
N PHE A 43 0.32 13.54 -1.90
CA PHE A 43 -0.97 13.61 -2.57
C PHE A 43 -1.67 12.25 -2.62
N ASN A 44 -0.98 11.18 -2.99
CA ASN A 44 -1.64 9.93 -3.32
C ASN A 44 -1.86 8.99 -2.13
N HIS A 45 -1.14 9.18 -1.03
CA HIS A 45 -1.34 8.34 0.15
C HIS A 45 -1.72 9.15 1.39
N ILE A 46 -0.93 10.16 1.78
CA ILE A 46 -1.19 10.91 3.01
C ILE A 46 -2.52 11.69 2.91
N LEU A 47 -2.68 12.50 1.86
CA LEU A 47 -3.92 13.26 1.65
C LEU A 47 -5.13 12.34 1.47
N SER A 48 -4.96 11.20 0.82
CA SER A 48 -6.03 10.23 0.61
C SER A 48 -6.40 9.44 1.89
N ALA A 49 -5.54 9.42 2.90
CA ALA A 49 -5.73 8.65 4.13
C ALA A 49 -6.59 9.37 5.18
N GLN A 50 -7.06 10.58 4.92
CA GLN A 50 -7.94 11.31 5.82
C GLN A 50 -9.29 11.58 5.14
N HIS A 51 -10.39 11.26 5.83
CA HIS A 51 -11.72 11.60 5.35
C HIS A 51 -12.00 13.09 5.50
N PRO A 52 -12.43 13.79 4.44
CA PRO A 52 -12.57 15.25 4.45
C PRO A 52 -13.71 15.77 5.33
N GLU A 53 -14.76 14.98 5.59
CA GLU A 53 -15.92 15.41 6.34
C GLU A 53 -15.85 15.05 7.83
N HIS A 54 -15.62 13.76 8.16
CA HIS A 54 -15.62 13.31 9.56
C HIS A 54 -14.22 13.20 10.15
N GLY A 55 -13.15 13.38 9.37
CA GLY A 55 -11.77 13.43 9.84
C GLY A 55 -11.16 12.10 10.28
N GLY A 56 -11.82 10.95 10.04
CA GLY A 56 -11.25 9.63 10.32
C GLY A 56 -10.06 9.31 9.43
N TYR A 57 -9.14 8.50 9.95
CA TYR A 57 -7.89 8.13 9.27
C TYR A 57 -7.93 6.69 8.76
N VAL A 58 -7.24 6.45 7.65
CA VAL A 58 -7.07 5.13 7.05
C VAL A 58 -5.80 4.49 7.57
N TYR A 59 -5.87 3.20 7.93
CA TYR A 59 -4.69 2.41 8.25
C TYR A 59 -4.08 1.82 6.96
N PHE A 60 -4.85 0.96 6.26
CA PHE A 60 -4.43 0.31 5.02
C PHE A 60 -5.16 0.89 3.80
N THR A 61 -4.40 1.20 2.75
CA THR A 61 -4.94 1.55 1.45
C THR A 61 -4.84 0.34 0.52
N SER A 62 -5.91 -0.44 0.42
CA SER A 62 -5.91 -1.66 -0.40
C SER A 62 -5.64 -1.35 -1.87
N ALA A 63 -4.74 -2.14 -2.47
CA ALA A 63 -4.51 -2.12 -3.91
C ALA A 63 -5.43 -3.10 -4.68
N ARG A 64 -6.22 -3.91 -3.97
CA ARG A 64 -7.14 -4.88 -4.57
C ARG A 64 -8.22 -4.17 -5.39
N PRO A 65 -8.39 -4.51 -6.68
CA PRO A 65 -9.47 -3.99 -7.50
C PRO A 65 -10.85 -4.16 -6.85
N ARG A 66 -11.65 -3.08 -6.87
CA ARG A 66 -12.98 -3.02 -6.30
C ARG A 66 -13.05 -3.29 -4.79
N HIS A 67 -11.95 -3.05 -4.05
CA HIS A 67 -11.99 -2.98 -2.60
C HIS A 67 -12.13 -1.53 -2.15
N TYR A 68 -12.13 -1.27 -0.84
CA TYR A 68 -12.34 0.07 -0.27
C TYR A 68 -11.41 0.30 0.91
N ARG A 69 -11.35 1.54 1.38
CA ARG A 69 -10.67 1.94 2.61
C ARG A 69 -11.71 2.11 3.71
N ASN A 70 -11.35 1.71 4.92
CA ASN A 70 -12.13 2.05 6.11
C ASN A 70 -11.40 3.13 6.92
N TYR A 71 -12.16 3.82 7.77
CA TYR A 71 -11.70 4.97 8.51
C TYR A 71 -11.84 4.74 10.01
N SER A 72 -10.91 5.30 10.79
CA SER A 72 -11.03 5.33 12.25
C SER A 72 -12.24 6.17 12.66
N VAL A 73 -12.95 5.74 13.71
CA VAL A 73 -13.94 6.59 14.37
C VAL A 73 -13.19 7.70 15.09
N PRO A 74 -13.53 8.98 14.82
CA PRO A 74 -12.89 10.10 15.48
C PRO A 74 -12.98 10.01 17.01
N ASN A 75 -11.87 10.25 17.68
CA ASN A 75 -11.73 10.24 19.14
C ASN A 75 -11.95 8.88 19.85
N MET A 76 -12.09 7.78 19.11
CA MET A 76 -12.28 6.44 19.68
C MET A 76 -11.18 5.46 19.26
N ALA A 77 -10.92 5.32 17.98
CA ALA A 77 -9.86 4.43 17.49
C ALA A 77 -8.47 5.00 17.81
N MET A 78 -7.60 4.15 18.37
CA MET A 78 -6.25 4.54 18.82
C MET A 78 -5.16 3.77 18.08
N TRP A 79 -5.33 3.55 16.79
CA TRP A 79 -4.29 2.95 15.94
C TRP A 79 -3.09 3.89 15.82
N CYS A 80 -1.90 3.33 15.56
CA CYS A 80 -0.71 4.13 15.26
C CYS A 80 -0.96 5.14 14.13
N CYS A 81 -1.73 4.74 13.12
CA CYS A 81 -2.07 5.58 11.97
C CYS A 81 -3.02 6.74 12.30
N VAL A 82 -3.76 6.69 13.41
CA VAL A 82 -4.49 7.86 13.93
C VAL A 82 -3.50 8.90 14.46
N GLY A 83 -2.48 8.45 15.20
CA GLY A 83 -1.42 9.32 15.72
C GLY A 83 -0.63 9.99 14.60
N THR A 84 -0.12 9.21 13.63
CA THR A 84 0.60 9.77 12.48
C THR A 84 -0.30 10.62 11.59
N GLY A 85 -1.58 10.25 11.42
CA GLY A 85 -2.56 11.04 10.68
C GLY A 85 -2.78 12.44 11.28
N MET A 86 -2.82 12.57 12.60
CA MET A 86 -2.84 13.88 13.25
C MET A 86 -1.55 14.66 12.99
N GLU A 87 -0.39 13.99 12.96
CA GLU A 87 0.88 14.64 12.66
C GLU A 87 1.04 15.00 11.17
N ASP A 88 0.33 14.33 10.26
CA ASP A 88 0.36 14.60 8.80
C ASP A 88 0.02 16.06 8.48
N HIS A 89 -0.83 16.70 9.27
CA HIS A 89 -1.16 18.12 9.12
C HIS A 89 0.08 19.02 9.16
N SER A 90 1.12 18.63 9.92
CA SER A 90 2.39 19.34 9.93
C SER A 90 3.21 19.14 8.65
N LYS A 91 3.00 18.04 7.92
CA LYS A 91 3.77 17.66 6.74
C LYS A 91 3.42 18.49 5.51
N TYR A 92 2.19 19.00 5.40
CA TYR A 92 1.77 19.79 4.25
C TYR A 92 2.62 21.05 4.05
N ASN A 93 3.13 21.64 5.13
CA ASN A 93 3.93 22.88 5.06
C ASN A 93 5.41 22.68 5.35
N GLN A 94 5.79 21.59 6.02
CA GLN A 94 7.14 21.43 6.57
C GLN A 94 8.22 21.35 5.50
N PHE A 95 7.94 20.78 4.33
CA PHE A 95 8.91 20.56 3.26
C PHE A 95 8.72 21.46 2.03
N VAL A 96 7.80 22.44 2.09
CA VAL A 96 7.61 23.39 0.96
C VAL A 96 8.88 24.18 0.71
N TRP A 97 9.49 24.69 1.75
CA TRP A 97 10.69 25.51 1.70
C TRP A 97 11.81 24.93 2.55
N THR A 98 13.01 24.91 2.00
CA THR A 98 14.24 24.63 2.75
C THR A 98 15.31 25.63 2.37
N HIS A 99 16.35 25.79 3.18
CA HIS A 99 17.47 26.68 2.86
C HIS A 99 18.81 26.05 3.23
N LYS A 100 19.86 26.45 2.54
CA LYS A 100 21.23 26.09 2.85
C LYS A 100 22.02 27.38 3.09
N GLY A 101 22.51 27.54 4.33
CA GLY A 101 23.10 28.79 4.75
C GLY A 101 22.13 29.97 4.58
N ASN A 102 22.67 31.15 4.30
CA ASN A 102 21.90 32.36 4.09
C ASN A 102 21.85 32.80 2.59
N ASP A 103 22.26 31.93 1.68
CA ASP A 103 22.44 32.26 0.27
C ASP A 103 21.69 31.36 -0.72
N GLN A 104 21.11 30.26 -0.26
CA GLN A 104 20.32 29.35 -1.08
C GLN A 104 18.96 29.08 -0.45
N LEU A 105 17.89 29.30 -1.21
CA LEU A 105 16.51 29.00 -0.84
C LEU A 105 15.93 28.03 -1.83
N PHE A 106 15.36 26.90 -1.33
CA PHE A 106 14.79 25.85 -2.15
C PHE A 106 13.26 25.87 -2.07
N VAL A 107 12.61 25.68 -3.20
CA VAL A 107 11.18 25.43 -3.34
C VAL A 107 11.02 23.97 -3.71
N ASN A 108 10.62 23.15 -2.75
CA ASN A 108 10.52 21.69 -2.95
C ASN A 108 9.13 21.25 -3.39
N LEU A 109 8.07 21.92 -2.91
CA LEU A 109 6.68 21.58 -3.20
C LEU A 109 5.93 22.82 -3.71
N PHE A 110 4.97 22.59 -4.62
CA PHE A 110 4.11 23.65 -5.15
C PHE A 110 2.82 23.70 -4.32
N ILE A 111 2.93 24.26 -3.10
CA ILE A 111 1.81 24.45 -2.17
C ILE A 111 1.75 25.93 -1.83
N ALA A 112 0.54 26.53 -1.90
CA ALA A 112 0.34 27.94 -1.57
C ALA A 112 0.81 28.23 -0.14
N SER A 113 1.76 29.15 0.01
CA SER A 113 2.42 29.38 1.30
C SER A 113 3.19 30.69 1.34
N GLU A 114 3.50 31.16 2.53
CA GLU A 114 4.37 32.30 2.77
C GLU A 114 5.52 31.88 3.69
N LEU A 115 6.74 32.09 3.24
CA LEU A 115 7.95 31.88 4.03
C LEU A 115 8.44 33.21 4.62
N ASN A 116 8.57 33.26 5.94
CA ASN A 116 9.31 34.32 6.61
C ASN A 116 10.75 33.86 6.89
N TRP A 117 11.66 34.17 6.00
CA TRP A 117 13.09 33.85 6.16
C TRP A 117 13.73 34.88 7.10
N ARG A 118 13.62 34.62 8.38
CA ARG A 118 13.92 35.57 9.49
C ARG A 118 15.37 36.08 9.43
N ASP A 119 16.35 35.22 9.21
CA ASP A 119 17.78 35.58 9.19
C ASP A 119 18.12 36.57 8.07
N ARG A 120 17.35 36.52 7.00
CA ARG A 120 17.49 37.40 5.86
C ARG A 120 16.54 38.60 5.88
N LYS A 121 15.56 38.61 6.79
CA LYS A 121 14.47 39.63 6.83
C LYS A 121 13.71 39.68 5.49
N ILE A 122 13.59 38.55 4.79
CA ILE A 122 12.93 38.39 3.50
C ILE A 122 11.65 37.57 3.72
N VAL A 123 10.57 38.02 3.08
CA VAL A 123 9.33 37.22 2.99
C VAL A 123 9.13 36.84 1.52
N VAL A 124 8.93 35.53 1.28
CA VAL A 124 8.65 34.96 -0.04
C VAL A 124 7.28 34.32 -0.03
N ARG A 125 6.45 34.63 -1.00
CA ARG A 125 5.10 34.08 -1.14
C ARG A 125 5.03 33.19 -2.37
N GLN A 126 4.41 32.02 -2.23
CA GLN A 126 4.04 31.15 -3.33
C GLN A 126 2.52 31.11 -3.45
N GLU A 127 2.02 31.42 -4.64
CA GLU A 127 0.61 31.41 -5.01
C GLU A 127 0.41 30.33 -6.09
N THR A 128 -0.45 29.37 -5.82
CA THR A 128 -0.74 28.25 -6.73
C THR A 128 -2.06 27.61 -6.35
N ALA A 129 -2.75 27.02 -7.33
CA ALA A 129 -3.87 26.11 -7.13
C ALA A 129 -3.49 24.66 -7.51
N PHE A 130 -2.19 24.34 -7.56
CA PHE A 130 -1.74 22.97 -7.82
C PHE A 130 -2.31 21.99 -6.76
N PRO A 131 -2.81 20.80 -7.14
CA PRO A 131 -2.65 20.16 -8.44
C PRO A 131 -3.72 20.53 -9.49
N TYR A 132 -4.72 21.37 -9.17
CA TYR A 132 -5.79 21.75 -10.11
C TYR A 132 -5.38 22.83 -11.13
N ALA A 133 -4.19 23.41 -10.97
CA ALA A 133 -3.58 24.31 -11.93
C ALA A 133 -2.12 23.92 -12.18
N GLU A 134 -1.66 24.11 -13.41
CA GLU A 134 -0.33 23.72 -13.88
C GLU A 134 0.69 24.85 -13.80
N SER A 135 0.54 25.69 -12.77
CA SER A 135 1.39 26.86 -12.58
C SER A 135 1.52 27.27 -11.13
N SER A 136 2.59 27.98 -10.84
CA SER A 136 2.83 28.64 -9.56
C SER A 136 3.46 30.02 -9.80
N LYS A 137 3.20 30.96 -8.88
CA LYS A 137 3.83 32.26 -8.84
C LYS A 137 4.60 32.45 -7.55
N ILE A 138 5.86 32.81 -7.65
CA ILE A 138 6.70 33.13 -6.49
C ILE A 138 7.00 34.61 -6.48
N THR A 139 6.72 35.29 -5.35
CA THR A 139 6.89 36.71 -5.19
C THR A 139 7.77 37.04 -3.99
N ILE A 140 8.73 37.94 -4.12
CA ILE A 140 9.45 38.52 -2.98
C ILE A 140 8.54 39.57 -2.32
N ALA A 141 7.77 39.13 -1.32
CA ALA A 141 6.74 39.98 -0.68
C ALA A 141 7.36 41.07 0.21
N LYS A 142 8.54 40.81 0.82
CA LYS A 142 9.24 41.75 1.68
C LYS A 142 10.76 41.52 1.60
N GLY A 143 11.52 42.58 1.79
CA GLY A 143 12.98 42.55 1.85
C GLY A 143 13.66 42.60 0.47
N LYS A 144 14.97 42.43 0.50
CA LYS A 144 15.84 42.38 -0.70
C LYS A 144 17.16 41.67 -0.34
N GLY A 145 17.85 41.13 -1.32
CA GLY A 145 19.18 40.55 -1.10
C GLY A 145 19.67 39.68 -2.24
N LEU A 146 20.96 39.40 -2.23
CA LEU A 146 21.58 38.46 -3.16
C LEU A 146 21.42 37.05 -2.60
N PHE A 147 20.74 36.13 -3.34
CA PHE A 147 20.65 34.72 -3.03
C PHE A 147 20.24 33.93 -4.28
N THR A 148 20.47 32.63 -4.23
CA THR A 148 20.02 31.67 -5.26
C THR A 148 18.67 31.10 -4.85
N LEU A 149 17.65 31.31 -5.67
CA LEU A 149 16.38 30.61 -5.56
C LEU A 149 16.48 29.34 -6.42
N LYS A 150 16.28 28.19 -5.78
CA LYS A 150 16.32 26.87 -6.41
C LYS A 150 14.91 26.29 -6.43
N ILE A 151 14.32 26.19 -7.60
CA ILE A 151 12.94 25.75 -7.83
C ILE A 151 13.00 24.31 -8.33
N ARG A 152 12.38 23.35 -7.64
CA ARG A 152 12.35 21.96 -8.08
C ARG A 152 11.75 21.87 -9.48
N LYS A 153 12.45 21.18 -10.36
CA LYS A 153 11.96 20.78 -11.68
C LYS A 153 11.38 19.37 -11.54
N PRO A 154 10.03 19.21 -11.55
CA PRO A 154 9.43 17.89 -11.36
C PRO A 154 9.82 16.94 -12.48
N GLN A 155 10.16 15.67 -12.13
CA GLN A 155 10.54 14.66 -13.12
C GLN A 155 9.38 14.25 -14.06
N TRP A 156 8.14 14.45 -13.63
CA TRP A 156 6.96 14.19 -14.44
C TRP A 156 6.63 15.30 -15.45
N CYS A 157 7.35 16.45 -15.41
CA CYS A 157 7.08 17.60 -16.25
C CYS A 157 8.17 17.78 -17.32
N ASP A 158 7.83 17.50 -18.58
CA ASP A 158 8.78 17.61 -19.71
C ASP A 158 9.02 19.06 -20.13
N ASN A 159 8.01 19.93 -19.98
CA ASN A 159 8.02 21.31 -20.47
C ASN A 159 8.04 22.34 -19.32
N PHE A 160 8.89 22.12 -18.32
CA PHE A 160 9.06 23.03 -17.20
C PHE A 160 9.64 24.38 -17.65
N LYS A 161 9.00 25.49 -17.25
CA LYS A 161 9.43 26.83 -17.59
C LYS A 161 9.36 27.77 -16.41
N VAL A 162 10.35 28.66 -16.31
CA VAL A 162 10.38 29.76 -15.34
C VAL A 162 10.60 31.08 -16.09
N SER A 163 9.77 32.07 -15.82
CA SER A 163 9.86 33.41 -16.41
C SER A 163 9.73 34.48 -15.34
N GLY A 164 10.44 35.59 -15.52
CA GLY A 164 10.35 36.76 -14.65
C GLY A 164 9.21 37.69 -15.07
N VAL A 165 8.56 38.33 -14.10
CA VAL A 165 7.57 39.40 -14.39
C VAL A 165 8.30 40.72 -14.53
N GLY A 166 8.45 41.17 -15.78
CA GLY A 166 9.15 42.44 -16.07
C GLY A 166 10.68 42.37 -16.06
N PHE A 167 11.26 41.16 -16.11
CA PHE A 167 12.71 40.96 -16.25
C PHE A 167 13.05 39.61 -16.87
N ASP A 168 14.21 39.51 -17.49
CA ASP A 168 14.70 38.27 -18.05
C ASP A 168 15.29 37.36 -16.95
N VAL A 169 14.94 36.08 -17.03
CA VAL A 169 15.47 35.05 -16.13
C VAL A 169 16.63 34.33 -16.80
N LYS A 170 17.80 34.40 -16.15
CA LYS A 170 18.95 33.55 -16.49
C LYS A 170 19.15 32.56 -15.37
N GLY A 171 18.94 31.28 -15.64
CA GLY A 171 19.09 30.22 -14.68
C GLY A 171 19.88 29.04 -15.26
N TYR A 172 20.17 28.05 -14.40
CA TYR A 172 20.83 26.80 -14.77
C TYR A 172 20.19 25.67 -14.00
N GLU A 173 20.37 24.45 -14.46
CA GLU A 173 19.87 23.23 -13.77
C GLU A 173 20.98 22.60 -12.93
N GLU A 174 20.65 22.22 -11.69
CA GLU A 174 21.54 21.55 -10.77
C GLU A 174 20.73 20.67 -9.81
N ASP A 175 21.09 19.39 -9.68
CA ASP A 175 20.49 18.43 -8.73
C ASP A 175 18.96 18.36 -8.77
N GLY A 176 18.35 18.50 -9.94
CA GLY A 176 16.89 18.49 -10.11
C GLY A 176 16.18 19.80 -9.75
N TYR A 177 16.93 20.90 -9.64
CA TYR A 177 16.41 22.23 -9.43
C TYR A 177 16.78 23.16 -10.59
N TYR A 178 15.89 24.08 -10.92
CA TYR A 178 16.19 25.25 -11.74
C TYR A 178 16.64 26.40 -10.83
N CYS A 179 17.88 26.84 -10.98
CA CYS A 179 18.58 27.72 -10.05
C CYS A 179 18.69 29.13 -10.65
N ILE A 180 18.32 30.17 -9.89
CA ILE A 180 18.39 31.56 -10.28
C ILE A 180 19.13 32.35 -9.23
N THR A 181 20.34 32.80 -9.51
CA THR A 181 21.12 33.67 -8.63
C THR A 181 20.91 35.12 -9.01
N ARG A 182 20.35 35.90 -8.10
CA ARG A 182 19.99 37.30 -8.39
C ARG A 182 19.99 38.17 -7.13
N LYS A 183 20.21 39.45 -7.27
CA LYS A 183 19.93 40.44 -6.22
C LYS A 183 18.44 40.78 -6.27
N TRP A 184 17.68 40.01 -5.51
CA TRP A 184 16.22 40.08 -5.43
C TRP A 184 15.75 41.37 -4.79
N LYS A 185 14.61 41.92 -5.24
CA LYS A 185 13.95 43.08 -4.70
C LYS A 185 12.50 42.80 -4.35
N LYS A 186 11.95 43.54 -3.38
CA LYS A 186 10.52 43.50 -3.05
C LYS A 186 9.67 43.74 -4.29
N GLY A 187 8.64 42.91 -4.49
CA GLY A 187 7.71 42.98 -5.61
C GLY A 187 8.14 42.19 -6.86
N GLU A 188 9.41 41.75 -6.96
CA GLU A 188 9.81 40.87 -8.04
C GLU A 188 9.13 39.51 -7.95
N SER A 189 8.64 39.02 -9.08
CA SER A 189 7.90 37.75 -9.16
C SER A 189 8.39 36.86 -10.28
N LEU A 190 8.27 35.54 -10.08
CA LEU A 190 8.48 34.52 -11.10
C LEU A 190 7.17 33.82 -11.37
N ASN A 191 6.88 33.58 -12.65
CA ASN A 191 5.86 32.64 -13.08
C ASN A 191 6.53 31.30 -13.42
N ILE A 192 5.99 30.22 -12.89
CA ILE A 192 6.45 28.86 -13.09
C ILE A 192 5.34 28.10 -13.80
N SER A 193 5.64 27.46 -14.90
CA SER A 193 4.72 26.63 -15.66
C SER A 193 5.26 25.19 -15.65
N PHE A 194 4.40 24.27 -15.29
CA PHE A 194 4.69 22.82 -15.23
C PHE A 194 3.50 22.03 -15.79
N PRO A 195 3.32 22.04 -17.12
CA PRO A 195 2.22 21.33 -17.76
C PRO A 195 2.28 19.85 -17.42
N MET A 196 1.14 19.30 -16.99
CA MET A 196 0.96 17.89 -16.67
C MET A 196 0.51 17.11 -17.89
N HIS A 197 0.82 15.83 -17.91
CA HIS A 197 0.32 14.88 -18.91
C HIS A 197 0.04 13.51 -18.29
N GLY A 198 -0.74 12.71 -19.02
CA GLY A 198 -1.04 11.34 -18.63
C GLY A 198 0.20 10.45 -18.73
N THR A 199 0.39 9.59 -17.75
CA THR A 199 1.41 8.53 -17.75
C THR A 199 0.86 7.24 -17.19
N VAL A 200 1.51 6.12 -17.52
CA VAL A 200 1.18 4.80 -16.97
C VAL A 200 2.38 4.29 -16.20
N LYS A 201 2.13 3.81 -14.97
CA LYS A 201 3.15 3.18 -14.13
C LYS A 201 2.79 1.74 -13.88
N GLN A 202 3.66 0.83 -14.30
CA GLN A 202 3.51 -0.60 -14.05
C GLN A 202 3.86 -0.90 -12.58
N MET A 203 3.10 -1.80 -11.96
CA MET A 203 3.36 -2.26 -10.60
C MET A 203 4.65 -3.10 -10.60
N PRO A 204 5.60 -2.85 -9.68
CA PRO A 204 6.78 -3.69 -9.54
C PRO A 204 6.40 -5.17 -9.34
N ASN A 205 7.10 -6.08 -10.01
CA ASN A 205 6.91 -7.53 -9.99
C ASN A 205 5.58 -8.06 -10.59
N VAL A 206 4.62 -7.18 -10.94
CA VAL A 206 3.35 -7.55 -11.57
C VAL A 206 3.04 -6.54 -12.69
N PRO A 207 3.85 -6.49 -13.76
CA PRO A 207 3.83 -5.40 -14.75
C PRO A 207 2.54 -5.30 -15.56
N GLN A 208 1.71 -6.34 -15.56
CA GLN A 208 0.37 -6.31 -16.15
C GLN A 208 -0.63 -5.45 -15.35
N TYR A 209 -0.34 -5.14 -14.07
CA TYR A 209 -1.12 -4.16 -13.32
C TYR A 209 -0.49 -2.77 -13.44
N VAL A 210 -1.33 -1.81 -13.80
CA VAL A 210 -0.90 -0.44 -14.07
C VAL A 210 -1.68 0.57 -13.26
N ALA A 211 -1.01 1.62 -12.80
CA ALA A 211 -1.63 2.84 -12.30
C ALA A 211 -1.64 3.89 -13.42
N ILE A 212 -2.75 4.60 -13.56
CA ILE A 212 -2.90 5.72 -14.49
C ILE A 212 -2.65 7.00 -13.68
N MET A 213 -1.77 7.84 -14.17
CA MET A 213 -1.40 9.08 -13.50
C MET A 213 -1.58 10.29 -14.41
N TYR A 214 -1.84 11.45 -13.83
CA TYR A 214 -1.76 12.74 -14.51
C TYR A 214 -0.82 13.65 -13.71
N GLY A 215 0.34 13.98 -14.27
CA GLY A 215 1.44 14.52 -13.50
C GLY A 215 1.82 13.62 -12.34
N PRO A 216 1.88 14.12 -11.09
CA PRO A 216 2.17 13.29 -9.91
C PRO A 216 0.94 12.62 -9.30
N ILE A 217 -0.27 12.85 -9.81
CA ILE A 217 -1.53 12.42 -9.22
C ILE A 217 -1.97 11.07 -9.77
N VAL A 218 -2.23 10.11 -8.90
CA VAL A 218 -2.86 8.84 -9.25
C VAL A 218 -4.33 9.07 -9.52
N LEU A 219 -4.80 8.59 -10.66
CA LEU A 219 -6.21 8.61 -11.02
C LEU A 219 -6.87 7.29 -10.62
N GLY A 220 -7.95 7.39 -9.86
CA GLY A 220 -8.78 6.26 -9.49
C GLY A 220 -10.19 6.38 -10.06
N MET A 221 -10.96 5.32 -9.94
CA MET A 221 -12.38 5.29 -10.33
C MET A 221 -13.20 4.70 -9.19
N LYS A 222 -14.33 5.31 -8.85
CA LYS A 222 -15.35 4.72 -7.97
C LYS A 222 -16.03 3.56 -8.68
N THR A 223 -16.24 2.45 -7.98
CA THR A 223 -16.78 1.21 -8.57
C THR A 223 -18.02 0.68 -7.88
N GLY A 224 -18.56 1.40 -6.92
CA GLY A 224 -19.79 1.05 -6.22
C GLY A 224 -19.68 1.24 -4.70
N THR A 225 -20.81 0.99 -4.02
CA THR A 225 -20.94 1.14 -2.56
C THR A 225 -21.47 -0.13 -1.89
N GLU A 226 -21.50 -1.23 -2.61
CA GLU A 226 -22.00 -2.49 -2.08
C GLU A 226 -21.09 -3.05 -0.98
N ASP A 227 -21.69 -3.49 0.13
CA ASP A 227 -21.03 -4.15 1.25
C ASP A 227 -19.78 -3.41 1.75
N LEU A 228 -19.96 -2.16 2.18
CA LEU A 228 -18.93 -1.36 2.86
C LEU A 228 -18.92 -1.60 4.37
N ARG A 229 -18.94 -2.87 4.82
CA ARG A 229 -18.92 -3.20 6.24
C ARG A 229 -17.70 -2.62 6.94
N ALA A 230 -17.92 -2.11 8.15
CA ALA A 230 -16.88 -1.45 8.95
C ALA A 230 -16.19 -0.29 8.20
N LEU A 231 -16.94 0.44 7.34
CA LEU A 231 -16.45 1.65 6.69
C LEU A 231 -15.96 2.67 7.73
N LEU A 232 -16.69 2.81 8.82
CA LEU A 232 -16.20 3.41 10.06
C LEU A 232 -15.87 2.27 11.02
N ALA A 233 -14.63 2.18 11.38
CA ALA A 233 -14.14 1.16 12.30
C ALA A 233 -14.64 1.44 13.71
N ASP A 234 -14.96 0.38 14.45
CA ASP A 234 -15.14 0.47 15.89
C ASP A 234 -13.81 0.74 16.61
N ASP A 235 -13.81 0.80 17.92
CA ASP A 235 -12.63 0.99 18.75
C ASP A 235 -11.80 -0.30 18.93
N SER A 236 -12.21 -1.40 18.28
CA SER A 236 -11.50 -2.67 18.36
C SER A 236 -10.10 -2.55 17.79
N ARG A 237 -9.19 -3.32 18.37
CA ARG A 237 -7.78 -3.36 17.95
C ARG A 237 -7.59 -3.78 16.48
N PHE A 238 -8.56 -4.49 15.92
CA PHE A 238 -8.54 -5.02 14.55
C PHE A 238 -9.50 -4.31 13.59
N GLY A 239 -10.13 -3.24 14.02
CA GLY A 239 -11.03 -2.44 13.20
C GLY A 239 -10.38 -1.78 11.98
N GLN A 240 -9.05 -1.85 11.84
CA GLN A 240 -8.30 -1.23 10.75
C GLN A 240 -8.47 -1.90 9.38
N TYR A 241 -9.13 -3.06 9.32
CA TYR A 241 -9.37 -3.78 8.06
C TYR A 241 -10.75 -3.49 7.50
N ALA A 242 -10.81 -3.24 6.20
CA ALA A 242 -12.07 -3.11 5.49
C ALA A 242 -12.76 -4.48 5.39
N GLY A 243 -13.76 -4.73 6.25
CA GLY A 243 -14.37 -6.05 6.49
C GLY A 243 -15.39 -6.51 5.45
N GLY A 244 -15.64 -5.75 4.38
CA GLY A 244 -16.56 -6.11 3.32
C GLY A 244 -16.07 -7.24 2.43
N ARG A 245 -17.02 -7.86 1.73
CA ARG A 245 -16.74 -8.99 0.83
C ARG A 245 -15.68 -8.63 -0.22
N LYS A 246 -14.73 -9.52 -0.44
CA LYS A 246 -13.80 -9.48 -1.57
C LYS A 246 -14.58 -9.77 -2.85
N LEU A 247 -14.74 -8.78 -3.72
CA LEU A 247 -15.36 -9.01 -5.01
C LEU A 247 -14.41 -9.80 -5.92
N PRO A 248 -14.93 -10.72 -6.78
CA PRO A 248 -14.11 -11.52 -7.68
C PRO A 248 -13.30 -10.65 -8.65
N LEU A 249 -12.02 -10.96 -8.80
CA LEU A 249 -11.10 -10.20 -9.66
C LEU A 249 -11.44 -10.37 -11.16
N ASP A 250 -11.97 -11.52 -11.55
CA ASP A 250 -12.44 -11.78 -12.93
C ASP A 250 -13.64 -10.90 -13.34
N LYS A 251 -14.32 -10.30 -12.36
CA LYS A 251 -15.42 -9.33 -12.55
C LYS A 251 -14.97 -7.86 -12.43
N ALA A 252 -13.70 -7.62 -12.14
CA ALA A 252 -13.16 -6.26 -12.13
C ALA A 252 -13.01 -5.71 -13.56
N PRO A 253 -13.07 -4.40 -13.77
CA PRO A 253 -12.71 -3.77 -15.03
C PRO A 253 -11.29 -4.12 -15.46
N ILE A 254 -11.13 -4.61 -16.69
CA ILE A 254 -9.84 -4.97 -17.28
C ILE A 254 -9.62 -4.15 -18.53
N LEU A 255 -8.50 -3.46 -18.62
CA LEU A 255 -8.13 -2.66 -19.77
C LEU A 255 -7.61 -3.55 -20.90
N LEU A 256 -8.05 -3.29 -22.12
CA LEU A 256 -7.62 -4.00 -23.33
C LEU A 256 -6.93 -3.03 -24.33
N PRO A 257 -5.79 -2.45 -23.94
CA PRO A 257 -5.05 -1.58 -24.85
C PRO A 257 -4.33 -2.39 -25.94
N LYS A 258 -4.06 -1.76 -27.08
CA LYS A 258 -3.12 -2.32 -28.06
C LYS A 258 -1.68 -2.27 -27.55
N ASN A 259 -1.34 -1.19 -26.84
CA ASN A 259 -0.08 -1.03 -26.12
C ASN A 259 -0.38 -0.35 -24.78
N ILE A 260 0.30 -0.76 -23.71
CA ILE A 260 0.12 -0.19 -22.35
C ILE A 260 0.32 1.33 -22.35
N ASN A 261 1.25 1.85 -23.12
CA ASN A 261 1.52 3.29 -23.19
C ASN A 261 0.39 4.09 -23.86
N ASP A 262 -0.46 3.46 -24.65
CA ASP A 262 -1.58 4.15 -25.33
C ASP A 262 -2.67 4.55 -24.31
N ILE A 263 -2.76 3.88 -23.17
CA ILE A 263 -3.73 4.16 -22.10
C ILE A 263 -3.67 5.64 -21.68
N ALA A 264 -2.46 6.19 -21.54
CA ALA A 264 -2.27 7.59 -21.15
C ALA A 264 -2.80 8.56 -22.21
N ALA A 265 -2.63 8.21 -23.49
CA ALA A 265 -3.12 9.01 -24.63
C ALA A 265 -4.65 8.96 -24.77
N ASP A 266 -5.29 7.98 -24.14
CA ASP A 266 -6.75 7.79 -24.16
C ASP A 266 -7.51 8.55 -23.06
N LEU A 267 -6.81 9.32 -22.23
CA LEU A 267 -7.43 10.21 -21.25
C LEU A 267 -8.15 11.38 -21.97
N ARG A 268 -9.43 11.55 -21.68
CA ARG A 268 -10.28 12.63 -22.23
C ARG A 268 -10.74 13.50 -21.06
N PRO A 269 -10.24 14.74 -20.94
CA PRO A 269 -10.64 15.66 -19.89
C PRO A 269 -12.16 15.89 -19.89
N ILE A 270 -12.73 16.01 -18.70
CA ILE A 270 -14.15 16.37 -18.53
C ILE A 270 -14.23 17.87 -18.32
N GLU A 271 -14.99 18.55 -19.18
CA GLU A 271 -15.16 20.00 -19.11
C GLU A 271 -15.74 20.44 -17.75
N GLY A 272 -15.14 21.46 -17.16
CA GLY A 272 -15.55 22.02 -15.87
C GLY A 272 -15.14 21.20 -14.65
N LYS A 273 -14.44 20.05 -14.83
CA LYS A 273 -13.97 19.19 -13.75
C LYS A 273 -12.44 19.01 -13.84
N PRO A 274 -11.64 19.86 -13.19
CA PRO A 274 -10.18 19.69 -13.20
C PRO A 274 -9.76 18.30 -12.72
N LEU A 275 -8.76 17.69 -13.36
CA LEU A 275 -8.23 16.36 -13.05
C LEU A 275 -9.25 15.19 -13.15
N HIS A 276 -10.38 15.40 -13.80
CA HIS A 276 -11.35 14.35 -14.08
C HIS A 276 -11.33 13.98 -15.56
N PHE A 277 -11.40 12.69 -15.85
CA PHE A 277 -11.24 12.16 -17.20
C PHE A 277 -12.21 11.03 -17.48
N LYS A 278 -12.62 10.91 -18.75
CA LYS A 278 -13.11 9.63 -19.31
C LYS A 278 -11.94 8.89 -19.92
N LEU A 279 -11.93 7.56 -19.79
CA LEU A 279 -10.94 6.72 -20.42
C LEU A 279 -11.52 6.07 -21.68
N ALA A 280 -10.90 6.36 -22.83
CA ALA A 280 -11.34 5.84 -24.13
C ALA A 280 -10.84 4.42 -24.41
N THR A 281 -9.85 3.93 -23.66
CA THR A 281 -9.34 2.56 -23.80
C THR A 281 -10.46 1.54 -23.59
N LYS A 282 -10.54 0.55 -24.48
CA LYS A 282 -11.52 -0.56 -24.39
C LYS A 282 -11.38 -1.28 -23.05
N MET A 283 -12.50 -1.53 -22.39
CA MET A 283 -12.56 -2.28 -21.15
C MET A 283 -13.48 -3.50 -21.25
N LYS A 284 -13.08 -4.59 -20.59
CA LYS A 284 -13.97 -5.67 -20.20
C LYS A 284 -14.50 -5.41 -18.80
N ASN A 285 -15.73 -5.88 -18.53
CA ASN A 285 -16.43 -5.62 -17.26
C ASN A 285 -16.44 -4.13 -16.90
N GLY A 286 -16.45 -3.26 -17.91
CA GLY A 286 -16.41 -1.82 -17.72
C GLY A 286 -17.57 -1.32 -16.87
N ILE A 287 -17.26 -0.42 -15.97
CA ILE A 287 -18.24 0.34 -15.16
C ILE A 287 -18.27 1.73 -15.77
N ASP A 288 -19.46 2.28 -16.00
CA ASP A 288 -19.56 3.68 -16.41
C ASP A 288 -19.14 4.56 -15.24
N GLY A 289 -17.97 5.17 -15.39
CA GLY A 289 -17.33 5.97 -14.35
C GLY A 289 -16.39 7.00 -14.94
N GLU A 290 -15.91 7.87 -14.08
CA GLU A 290 -14.85 8.82 -14.41
C GLU A 290 -13.60 8.51 -13.58
N LEU A 291 -12.44 8.73 -14.19
CA LEU A 291 -11.17 8.77 -13.48
C LEU A 291 -11.07 10.12 -12.78
N GLN A 292 -10.72 10.12 -11.52
CA GLN A 292 -10.57 11.31 -10.68
C GLN A 292 -9.35 11.15 -9.76
N PRO A 293 -8.85 12.23 -9.15
CA PRO A 293 -7.79 12.13 -8.17
C PRO A 293 -8.12 11.09 -7.09
N PHE A 294 -7.21 10.17 -6.81
CA PHE A 294 -7.46 9.10 -5.84
C PHE A 294 -7.76 9.65 -4.44
N PHE A 295 -7.18 10.78 -4.08
CA PHE A 295 -7.44 11.44 -2.79
C PHE A 295 -8.86 12.04 -2.67
N GLU A 296 -9.64 12.12 -3.75
CA GLU A 296 -11.05 12.54 -3.73
C GLU A 296 -12.01 11.37 -3.64
N ILE A 297 -11.52 10.12 -3.67
CA ILE A 297 -12.37 8.93 -3.59
C ILE A 297 -12.55 8.54 -2.13
N HIS A 298 -13.76 8.73 -1.62
CA HIS A 298 -14.16 8.31 -0.28
C HIS A 298 -15.48 7.54 -0.35
N ASP A 299 -15.80 6.77 0.69
CA ASP A 299 -17.06 6.05 0.90
C ASP A 299 -17.51 5.20 -0.30
N SER A 300 -16.55 4.60 -0.98
CA SER A 300 -16.77 3.82 -2.18
C SER A 300 -15.72 2.73 -2.34
N ARG A 301 -16.11 1.66 -2.98
CA ARG A 301 -15.16 0.76 -3.64
C ARG A 301 -14.48 1.48 -4.78
N TYR A 302 -13.23 1.10 -5.09
CA TYR A 302 -12.43 1.82 -6.09
C TYR A 302 -11.51 0.92 -6.91
N MET A 303 -11.05 1.48 -8.02
CA MET A 303 -9.90 1.03 -8.78
C MET A 303 -8.81 2.11 -8.72
N MET A 304 -7.56 1.73 -8.40
CA MET A 304 -6.37 2.57 -8.62
C MET A 304 -5.29 1.81 -9.39
N TYR A 305 -5.31 0.49 -9.34
CA TYR A 305 -4.54 -0.38 -10.22
C TYR A 305 -5.48 -1.15 -11.14
N TRP A 306 -5.07 -1.27 -12.38
CA TRP A 306 -5.84 -1.83 -13.48
C TRP A 306 -5.07 -2.96 -14.11
N LEU A 307 -5.69 -4.12 -14.24
CA LEU A 307 -5.15 -5.17 -15.10
C LEU A 307 -5.26 -4.71 -16.55
N ALA A 308 -4.13 -4.68 -17.27
CA ALA A 308 -4.05 -4.32 -18.67
C ALA A 308 -3.52 -5.52 -19.46
N LEU A 309 -4.36 -6.10 -20.31
CA LEU A 309 -4.05 -7.27 -21.13
C LEU A 309 -4.45 -7.02 -22.58
N ASP A 310 -3.74 -7.65 -23.51
CA ASP A 310 -4.26 -7.76 -24.87
C ASP A 310 -5.43 -8.76 -24.95
N GLU A 311 -6.17 -8.74 -26.07
CA GLU A 311 -7.36 -9.59 -26.24
C GLU A 311 -7.04 -11.10 -26.23
N GLN A 312 -5.82 -11.49 -26.62
CA GLN A 312 -5.44 -12.90 -26.68
C GLN A 312 -5.22 -13.50 -25.29
N HIS A 313 -4.61 -12.73 -24.40
CA HIS A 313 -4.32 -13.18 -23.04
C HIS A 313 -5.52 -13.06 -22.11
N TYR A 314 -6.52 -12.23 -22.45
CA TYR A 314 -7.66 -11.98 -21.58
C TYR A 314 -8.49 -13.24 -21.27
N ALA A 315 -8.82 -14.04 -22.28
CA ALA A 315 -9.70 -15.21 -22.06
C ALA A 315 -9.04 -16.28 -21.18
N ALA A 316 -7.74 -16.54 -21.38
CA ALA A 316 -6.99 -17.48 -20.57
C ALA A 316 -6.85 -16.99 -19.13
N TYR A 317 -6.52 -15.72 -18.94
CA TYR A 317 -6.37 -15.09 -17.64
C TYR A 317 -7.69 -15.10 -16.84
N ALA A 318 -8.79 -14.72 -17.46
CA ALA A 318 -10.10 -14.68 -16.78
C ALA A 318 -10.52 -16.07 -16.28
N LYS A 319 -10.23 -17.11 -17.07
CA LYS A 319 -10.52 -18.50 -16.68
C LYS A 319 -9.65 -18.94 -15.49
N GLU A 320 -8.34 -18.72 -15.57
CA GLU A 320 -7.41 -19.09 -14.51
C GLU A 320 -7.75 -18.37 -13.19
N LEU A 321 -8.06 -17.09 -13.27
CA LEU A 321 -8.40 -16.29 -12.09
C LEU A 321 -9.71 -16.75 -11.45
N ALA A 322 -10.73 -17.06 -12.23
CA ALA A 322 -11.99 -17.58 -11.72
C ALA A 322 -11.80 -18.93 -11.01
N GLU A 323 -10.94 -19.81 -11.56
CA GLU A 323 -10.59 -21.09 -10.94
C GLU A 323 -9.86 -20.89 -9.59
N GLN A 324 -8.91 -19.96 -9.53
CA GLN A 324 -8.16 -19.63 -8.30
C GLN A 324 -9.06 -19.02 -7.22
N GLU A 325 -9.90 -18.06 -7.58
CA GLU A 325 -10.85 -17.43 -6.63
C GLU A 325 -11.87 -18.46 -6.11
N LYS A 326 -12.39 -19.31 -6.97
CA LYS A 326 -13.29 -20.39 -6.57
C LYS A 326 -12.62 -21.36 -5.58
N ALA A 327 -11.40 -21.80 -5.88
CA ALA A 327 -10.64 -22.68 -4.98
C ALA A 327 -10.39 -22.03 -3.61
N LYS A 328 -10.12 -20.72 -3.60
CA LYS A 328 -9.95 -19.95 -2.36
C LYS A 328 -11.26 -19.81 -1.58
N GLU A 329 -12.37 -19.49 -2.24
CA GLU A 329 -13.69 -19.41 -1.62
C GLU A 329 -14.12 -20.77 -1.02
N GLU A 330 -13.90 -21.86 -1.76
CA GLU A 330 -14.17 -23.22 -1.27
C GLU A 330 -13.33 -23.55 -0.02
N LEU A 331 -12.05 -23.20 -0.02
CA LEU A 331 -11.19 -23.38 1.14
C LEU A 331 -11.65 -22.51 2.32
N ASP A 332 -11.98 -21.25 2.11
CA ASP A 332 -12.43 -20.35 3.17
C ASP A 332 -13.78 -20.80 3.75
N ALA A 333 -14.70 -21.32 2.93
CA ALA A 333 -15.98 -21.90 3.37
C ALA A 333 -15.78 -23.18 4.22
N ARG A 334 -14.75 -23.96 3.93
CA ARG A 334 -14.38 -25.14 4.74
C ARG A 334 -13.64 -24.77 6.03
N THR A 335 -13.01 -23.58 6.09
CA THR A 335 -12.17 -23.16 7.22
C THR A 335 -13.03 -22.80 8.43
N LEU A 336 -12.79 -23.43 9.56
CA LEU A 336 -13.39 -23.13 10.86
C LEU A 336 -12.51 -22.18 11.66
N ASP A 337 -11.20 -22.36 11.57
CA ASP A 337 -10.22 -21.56 12.28
C ASP A 337 -8.88 -21.53 11.53
N LYS A 338 -8.12 -20.44 11.73
CA LYS A 338 -6.84 -20.24 11.05
C LYS A 338 -5.88 -19.46 11.93
N VAL A 339 -4.64 -19.94 12.06
CA VAL A 339 -3.54 -19.19 12.68
C VAL A 339 -2.38 -19.02 11.70
N MET A 340 -1.73 -17.86 11.77
CA MET A 340 -0.51 -17.53 11.03
C MET A 340 0.67 -17.61 12.00
N PRO A 341 1.43 -18.74 12.00
CA PRO A 341 2.57 -18.91 12.88
C PRO A 341 3.64 -17.84 12.69
N GLY A 342 4.20 -17.36 13.80
CA GLY A 342 5.21 -16.30 13.79
C GLY A 342 4.64 -14.87 13.73
N GLU A 343 3.35 -14.68 13.56
CA GLU A 343 2.68 -13.39 13.69
C GLU A 343 2.17 -13.23 15.14
N GLN A 344 2.56 -12.14 15.79
CA GLN A 344 2.31 -11.95 17.22
C GLN A 344 0.84 -12.04 17.60
N GLN A 345 -0.03 -11.39 16.85
CA GLN A 345 -1.43 -11.30 17.19
C GLN A 345 -2.19 -12.63 16.94
N PRO A 346 -2.09 -13.26 15.75
CA PRO A 346 -2.70 -14.58 15.54
C PRO A 346 -2.27 -15.62 16.57
N GLU A 347 -1.00 -15.64 16.97
CA GLU A 347 -0.49 -16.55 17.99
C GLU A 347 -1.06 -16.24 19.38
N THR A 348 -1.21 -14.96 19.74
CA THR A 348 -1.82 -14.53 21.01
C THR A 348 -3.30 -14.93 21.05
N ASP A 349 -4.05 -14.72 19.98
CA ASP A 349 -5.48 -15.02 19.87
C ASP A 349 -5.77 -16.53 19.96
N HIS A 350 -4.80 -17.35 19.57
CA HIS A 350 -4.87 -18.81 19.65
C HIS A 350 -4.14 -19.38 20.89
N ALA A 351 -3.92 -18.58 21.93
CA ALA A 351 -3.28 -18.98 23.18
C ALA A 351 -2.04 -19.88 22.91
N MET A 352 -1.10 -19.38 22.08
CA MET A 352 0.10 -20.11 21.71
C MET A 352 0.92 -20.50 22.94
N GLU A 353 1.31 -21.76 23.01
CA GLU A 353 2.23 -22.30 24.01
C GLU A 353 3.44 -22.93 23.33
N THR A 354 4.60 -22.80 23.96
CA THR A 354 5.86 -23.38 23.51
C THR A 354 6.80 -23.55 24.69
N ASP A 355 7.64 -24.58 24.66
CA ASP A 355 8.79 -24.69 25.56
C ASP A 355 10.02 -24.02 24.92
N GLU A 356 10.28 -24.28 23.61
CA GLU A 356 11.32 -23.62 22.84
C GLU A 356 10.97 -23.68 21.34
N SER A 357 10.76 -22.53 20.70
CA SER A 357 10.51 -22.44 19.27
C SER A 357 11.09 -21.18 18.66
N GLN A 358 11.35 -21.22 17.36
CA GLN A 358 11.93 -20.15 16.61
C GLN A 358 10.92 -19.55 15.63
N ARG A 359 10.95 -18.24 15.52
CA ARG A 359 10.19 -17.47 14.55
C ARG A 359 11.12 -17.01 13.44
N GLY A 360 10.64 -17.00 12.19
CA GLY A 360 11.39 -16.48 11.05
C GLY A 360 10.47 -15.99 9.95
N ASN A 361 11.06 -15.64 8.81
CA ASN A 361 10.36 -15.13 7.63
C ASN A 361 11.01 -15.69 6.37
N THR A 362 10.19 -16.10 5.40
CA THR A 362 10.64 -16.51 4.06
C THR A 362 9.68 -15.87 3.05
N GLU A 363 10.21 -15.18 2.05
CA GLU A 363 9.42 -14.48 1.02
C GLU A 363 8.34 -13.54 1.59
N GLY A 364 8.65 -12.87 2.72
CA GLY A 364 7.72 -11.97 3.38
C GLY A 364 6.66 -12.65 4.26
N VAL A 365 6.62 -13.98 4.33
CA VAL A 365 5.66 -14.74 5.14
C VAL A 365 6.34 -15.29 6.39
N PHE A 366 5.73 -15.04 7.56
CA PHE A 366 6.26 -15.54 8.84
C PHE A 366 6.01 -17.03 9.01
N PHE A 367 6.86 -17.64 9.80
CA PHE A 367 6.73 -19.06 10.20
C PHE A 367 7.14 -19.27 11.65
N ARG A 368 6.77 -20.43 12.18
CA ARG A 368 7.33 -20.98 13.42
C ARG A 368 7.90 -22.37 13.18
N ASP A 369 9.00 -22.66 13.89
CA ASP A 369 9.70 -23.95 13.90
C ASP A 369 10.10 -24.31 15.34
N ALA A 370 10.07 -25.59 15.68
CA ALA A 370 10.63 -26.16 16.90
C ALA A 370 11.58 -27.31 16.55
N ARG A 371 12.57 -27.59 17.43
CA ARG A 371 13.65 -28.53 17.14
C ARG A 371 13.92 -29.43 18.33
N ASN A 372 14.52 -30.58 18.07
CA ASN A 372 15.15 -31.45 19.08
C ASN A 372 14.24 -31.84 20.25
N GLY A 373 12.98 -32.16 19.99
CA GLY A 373 12.01 -32.59 21.01
C GLY A 373 11.17 -31.45 21.57
N HIS A 374 11.48 -30.20 21.22
CA HIS A 374 10.69 -29.03 21.59
C HIS A 374 9.43 -28.88 20.75
N TYR A 375 8.50 -28.03 21.20
CA TYR A 375 7.18 -27.90 20.60
C TYR A 375 6.68 -26.46 20.53
N PHE A 376 5.62 -26.27 19.74
CA PHE A 376 4.68 -25.16 19.82
C PHE A 376 3.26 -25.65 19.57
N SER A 377 2.26 -24.93 20.06
CA SER A 377 0.85 -25.32 19.96
C SER A 377 -0.08 -24.12 19.90
N TYR A 378 -1.28 -24.36 19.37
CA TYR A 378 -2.35 -23.38 19.23
C TYR A 378 -3.68 -23.95 19.69
N LEU A 379 -4.49 -23.15 20.38
CA LEU A 379 -5.87 -23.50 20.72
C LEU A 379 -6.76 -23.09 19.51
N MET A 380 -7.38 -24.07 18.86
CA MET A 380 -8.13 -23.87 17.62
C MET A 380 -9.60 -24.25 17.77
N LYS A 381 -10.48 -23.44 17.18
CA LYS A 381 -11.95 -23.60 17.25
C LYS A 381 -12.44 -24.65 16.26
N THR A 382 -13.14 -25.68 16.75
CA THR A 382 -13.72 -26.76 15.94
C THR A 382 -15.14 -26.46 15.48
N GLY A 383 -15.82 -25.50 16.11
CA GLY A 383 -17.24 -25.22 15.85
C GLY A 383 -18.15 -26.42 16.07
N SER A 384 -17.76 -27.36 16.99
CA SER A 384 -18.46 -28.64 17.27
C SER A 384 -18.59 -29.56 16.06
N ALA A 385 -17.79 -29.39 15.01
CA ALA A 385 -17.75 -30.29 13.86
C ALA A 385 -16.89 -31.53 14.19
N ASP A 386 -17.20 -32.69 13.62
CA ASP A 386 -16.53 -33.95 13.87
C ASP A 386 -15.80 -34.55 12.65
N ASN A 387 -16.02 -33.99 11.46
CA ASN A 387 -15.32 -34.40 10.24
C ASN A 387 -14.33 -33.31 9.82
N LEU A 388 -13.15 -33.31 10.42
CA LEU A 388 -12.16 -32.24 10.31
C LEU A 388 -10.83 -32.72 9.74
N ALA A 389 -10.12 -31.81 9.11
CA ALA A 389 -8.71 -31.97 8.74
C ALA A 389 -7.89 -30.75 9.17
N LEU A 390 -6.63 -30.99 9.46
CA LEU A 390 -5.63 -29.97 9.67
C LEU A 390 -4.90 -29.71 8.34
N ARG A 391 -4.96 -28.49 7.82
CA ARG A 391 -4.25 -28.06 6.63
C ARG A 391 -3.08 -27.19 7.00
N LEU A 392 -1.89 -27.59 6.58
CA LEU A 392 -0.62 -26.93 6.91
C LEU A 392 0.04 -26.38 5.65
N LYS A 393 0.67 -25.20 5.77
CA LYS A 393 1.46 -24.56 4.73
C LYS A 393 2.94 -24.66 5.06
N PHE A 394 3.73 -25.20 4.14
CA PHE A 394 5.17 -25.38 4.24
C PHE A 394 5.90 -24.66 3.12
N TRP A 395 7.20 -24.42 3.29
CA TRP A 395 8.08 -24.00 2.21
C TRP A 395 8.68 -25.20 1.46
N GLY A 396 8.58 -25.20 0.15
CA GLY A 396 8.97 -26.36 -0.66
C GLY A 396 10.48 -26.51 -0.88
N GLN A 397 11.31 -25.52 -0.53
CA GLN A 397 12.77 -25.59 -0.61
C GLN A 397 13.33 -25.99 0.77
N ASP A 398 13.19 -27.27 1.13
CA ASP A 398 13.60 -27.78 2.44
C ASP A 398 14.59 -28.95 2.34
N GLU A 399 15.35 -29.03 1.27
CA GLU A 399 16.28 -30.12 0.99
C GLU A 399 17.46 -30.24 1.98
N TRP A 400 17.71 -29.17 2.76
CA TRP A 400 18.79 -29.15 3.76
C TRP A 400 18.32 -29.49 5.18
N ARG A 401 17.05 -29.78 5.38
CA ARG A 401 16.45 -29.91 6.71
C ARG A 401 15.87 -31.31 6.94
N SER A 402 16.12 -31.83 8.12
CA SER A 402 15.54 -33.09 8.57
C SER A 402 14.25 -32.79 9.36
N SER A 403 13.13 -32.73 8.64
CA SER A 403 11.81 -32.44 9.22
C SER A 403 11.05 -33.73 9.53
N GLU A 404 11.07 -34.11 10.81
CA GLU A 404 10.29 -35.24 11.37
C GLU A 404 9.68 -34.79 12.69
N PHE A 405 8.35 -34.88 12.79
CA PHE A 405 7.60 -34.37 13.94
C PHE A 405 6.28 -35.08 14.12
N ASP A 406 5.72 -34.96 15.31
CA ASP A 406 4.39 -35.48 15.68
C ASP A 406 3.39 -34.32 15.79
N ILE A 407 2.15 -34.62 15.41
CA ILE A 407 1.01 -33.71 15.60
C ILE A 407 0.11 -34.37 16.68
N TYR A 408 -0.19 -33.59 17.71
CA TYR A 408 -1.11 -33.98 18.78
C TYR A 408 -2.36 -33.10 18.77
N ILE A 409 -3.47 -33.72 19.18
CA ILE A 409 -4.73 -33.02 19.50
C ILE A 409 -5.03 -33.30 20.98
N ASP A 410 -5.02 -32.24 21.83
CA ASP A 410 -5.20 -32.35 23.28
C ASP A 410 -4.34 -33.46 23.91
N ASP A 411 -3.05 -33.45 23.67
CA ASP A 411 -2.07 -34.42 24.15
C ASP A 411 -2.23 -35.88 23.62
N THR A 412 -3.16 -36.12 22.71
CA THR A 412 -3.28 -37.40 22.01
C THR A 412 -2.58 -37.36 20.67
N LEU A 413 -1.67 -38.29 20.41
CA LEU A 413 -0.98 -38.38 19.12
C LEU A 413 -1.99 -38.60 17.98
N MET A 414 -2.04 -37.67 17.07
CA MET A 414 -2.85 -37.72 15.84
C MET A 414 -2.12 -38.48 14.73
N CYS A 415 -0.92 -38.01 14.41
CA CYS A 415 -0.06 -38.61 13.39
C CYS A 415 1.40 -38.16 13.51
N SER A 416 2.30 -38.95 12.92
CA SER A 416 3.70 -38.58 12.71
C SER A 416 3.91 -38.14 11.27
N VAL A 417 4.68 -37.08 11.07
CA VAL A 417 4.96 -36.46 9.76
C VAL A 417 6.45 -36.54 9.47
N ASN A 418 6.80 -36.95 8.26
CA ASN A 418 8.16 -36.87 7.75
C ASN A 418 8.17 -36.09 6.43
N ASN A 419 8.70 -34.86 6.47
CA ASN A 419 8.88 -33.99 5.32
C ASN A 419 10.34 -33.88 4.89
N THR A 420 11.24 -34.70 5.45
CA THR A 420 12.67 -34.72 5.12
C THR A 420 12.85 -34.94 3.62
N HIS A 421 13.44 -33.98 2.92
CA HIS A 421 13.70 -33.98 1.47
C HIS A 421 12.46 -34.21 0.58
N LYS A 422 11.25 -33.93 1.09
CA LYS A 422 10.00 -34.19 0.38
C LYS A 422 9.80 -33.31 -0.86
N TRP A 423 10.27 -32.04 -0.80
CA TRP A 423 10.08 -31.06 -1.89
C TRP A 423 11.41 -30.42 -2.30
N ARG A 424 11.48 -30.00 -3.58
CA ARG A 424 12.63 -29.29 -4.17
C ARG A 424 12.16 -28.15 -5.06
N THR A 425 11.39 -27.23 -4.49
CA THR A 425 10.80 -26.10 -5.24
C THR A 425 10.75 -24.84 -4.38
N THR A 426 10.91 -23.69 -5.00
CA THR A 426 10.80 -22.36 -4.37
C THR A 426 9.34 -21.88 -4.29
N GLN A 427 8.43 -22.78 -3.91
CA GLN A 427 6.99 -22.51 -3.79
C GLN A 427 6.46 -23.06 -2.48
N PHE A 428 5.40 -22.43 -1.96
CA PHE A 428 4.67 -22.99 -0.84
C PHE A 428 3.96 -24.29 -1.19
N LYS A 429 3.94 -25.24 -0.25
CA LYS A 429 3.27 -26.52 -0.34
C LYS A 429 2.23 -26.64 0.75
N TYR A 430 1.16 -27.34 0.46
CA TYR A 430 0.05 -27.55 1.38
C TYR A 430 -0.19 -29.04 1.56
N GLU A 431 -0.41 -29.45 2.81
CA GLU A 431 -0.74 -30.84 3.18
C GLU A 431 -1.97 -30.82 4.06
N GLU A 432 -2.87 -31.77 3.85
CA GLU A 432 -4.07 -31.96 4.67
C GLU A 432 -3.98 -33.28 5.44
N TYR A 433 -4.19 -33.23 6.74
CA TYR A 433 -4.14 -34.38 7.66
C TYR A 433 -5.52 -34.58 8.26
N ALA A 434 -6.18 -35.66 7.92
CA ALA A 434 -7.49 -36.02 8.50
C ALA A 434 -7.40 -36.17 10.02
N ILE A 435 -8.30 -35.54 10.76
CA ILE A 435 -8.36 -35.67 12.22
C ILE A 435 -9.34 -36.77 12.57
N PRO A 436 -8.93 -37.82 13.31
CA PRO A 436 -9.86 -38.84 13.81
C PRO A 436 -11.01 -38.20 14.58
N ALA A 437 -12.25 -38.50 14.19
CA ALA A 437 -13.43 -37.87 14.78
C ALA A 437 -13.48 -38.02 16.33
N ALA A 438 -12.95 -39.11 16.87
CA ALA A 438 -12.87 -39.31 18.32
C ALA A 438 -12.07 -38.20 19.06
N LEU A 439 -11.14 -37.54 18.42
CA LEU A 439 -10.31 -36.51 19.03
C LEU A 439 -11.01 -35.13 19.12
N VAL A 440 -12.04 -34.90 18.30
CA VAL A 440 -12.72 -33.61 18.19
C VAL A 440 -14.21 -33.63 18.51
N LYS A 441 -14.82 -34.85 18.56
CA LYS A 441 -16.26 -35.02 18.79
C LYS A 441 -16.73 -34.36 20.08
N GLY A 442 -17.70 -33.45 19.95
CA GLY A 442 -18.32 -32.74 21.08
C GLY A 442 -17.46 -31.65 21.70
N LYS A 443 -16.34 -31.30 21.10
CA LYS A 443 -15.48 -30.20 21.54
C LYS A 443 -15.72 -28.96 20.70
N ASN A 444 -15.71 -27.78 21.31
CA ASN A 444 -15.79 -26.46 20.63
C ASN A 444 -14.42 -25.99 20.20
N GLU A 445 -13.37 -26.42 20.86
CA GLU A 445 -11.97 -26.08 20.59
C GLU A 445 -11.06 -27.25 20.97
N VAL A 446 -9.89 -27.29 20.36
CA VAL A 446 -8.84 -28.29 20.63
C VAL A 446 -7.47 -27.64 20.56
N ARG A 447 -6.52 -28.15 21.34
CA ARG A 447 -5.12 -27.72 21.22
C ARG A 447 -4.39 -28.57 20.20
N VAL A 448 -3.95 -27.94 19.13
CA VAL A 448 -3.10 -28.52 18.09
C VAL A 448 -1.66 -28.27 18.45
N LYS A 449 -0.85 -29.32 18.63
CA LYS A 449 0.54 -29.24 19.10
C LYS A 449 1.47 -29.95 18.12
N PHE A 450 2.57 -29.31 17.80
CA PHE A 450 3.60 -29.78 16.88
C PHE A 450 4.87 -30.06 17.69
N VAL A 451 5.34 -31.30 17.72
CA VAL A 451 6.50 -31.74 18.53
C VAL A 451 7.59 -32.29 17.61
N ALA A 452 8.75 -31.67 17.58
CA ALA A 452 9.90 -32.18 16.82
C ALA A 452 10.40 -33.52 17.38
N HIS A 453 10.80 -34.45 16.52
CA HIS A 453 11.53 -35.64 16.99
C HIS A 453 12.94 -35.22 17.50
N LYS A 454 13.54 -36.03 18.34
CA LYS A 454 14.88 -35.80 18.90
C LYS A 454 15.92 -35.73 17.76
N GLY A 455 16.69 -34.65 17.72
CA GLY A 455 17.67 -34.38 16.65
C GLY A 455 17.04 -33.93 15.32
N LYS A 456 15.75 -33.67 15.28
CA LYS A 456 14.98 -33.23 14.10
C LYS A 456 14.31 -31.89 14.35
N GLN A 457 13.53 -31.43 13.39
CA GLN A 457 12.73 -30.19 13.47
C GLN A 457 11.30 -30.43 12.96
N VAL A 458 10.36 -29.61 13.41
CA VAL A 458 9.01 -29.53 12.84
C VAL A 458 9.09 -29.08 11.38
N GLY A 459 10.03 -28.20 11.08
CA GLY A 459 10.09 -27.48 9.83
C GLY A 459 9.30 -26.18 9.92
N GLN A 460 9.43 -25.37 8.88
CA GLN A 460 8.79 -24.05 8.83
C GLN A 460 7.31 -24.21 8.53
N ILE A 461 6.44 -23.98 9.53
CA ILE A 461 4.98 -23.92 9.33
C ILE A 461 4.57 -22.45 9.18
N TYR A 462 3.93 -22.11 8.05
CA TYR A 462 3.53 -20.76 7.67
C TYR A 462 2.03 -20.49 7.86
N GLU A 463 1.20 -21.51 7.87
CA GLU A 463 -0.23 -21.44 8.13
C GLU A 463 -0.71 -22.77 8.73
N VAL A 464 -1.59 -22.66 9.70
CA VAL A 464 -2.33 -23.77 10.27
C VAL A 464 -3.81 -23.46 10.12
N ARG A 465 -4.55 -24.32 9.39
CA ARG A 465 -6.00 -24.21 9.25
C ARG A 465 -6.69 -25.46 9.76
N LEU A 466 -7.79 -25.26 10.45
CA LEU A 466 -8.74 -26.31 10.78
C LEU A 466 -9.91 -26.22 9.81
N ILE A 467 -10.10 -27.26 9.00
CA ILE A 467 -11.06 -27.26 7.89
C ILE A 467 -12.02 -28.43 8.00
N ARG A 468 -13.25 -28.28 7.48
CA ARG A 468 -14.16 -29.40 7.24
C ARG A 468 -13.65 -30.22 6.06
N GLN A 469 -13.75 -31.55 6.18
CA GLN A 469 -13.50 -32.48 5.06
C GLN A 469 -14.65 -32.51 4.07
#